data_f0a4a865517fe3369ce5fe22a13e9f7f
#
_entry.id   f0a4a865517fe3369ce5fe22a13e9f7f
#
_cell.length_a   1.000
_cell.length_b   1.000
_cell.length_c   1.000
_cell.angle_alpha   90.00
_cell.angle_beta   90.00
_cell.angle_gamma   90.00
#
_symmetry.space_group_name_H-M   'P 1'
#
loop_
_entity.id
_entity.type
_entity.pdbx_description
1 polymer ?
#
loop_
_entity_poly.entity_id
_entity_poly.type
_entity_poly.pdbx_seq_one_letter_code
_entity_poly.pdbx_strand_id
1 'polypeptide(L)'
;MTGPIILGKAEYHIAGKLFRRTIMAKVDYKALAPFIIENVGGKENVDSLTHCVTRLRFRLKDESLANKEALKSKEGIIDVIQKGGQYQVVIGNAVEEAFDAVMAVGGFGSGGAPSSAEEKPKGVVNQFISVISGIFTPLLGLMCGCGILKGLVAFFGALGLLSTTSGTYVIINSIGDVIFYFFPVFVGYTAAEKFGMNKFIGMAVGAAMIHPSVAGLKSAEVMYTVFEGTVFSSNVTATFCGIPVLLMNYSSTVIPAVLAVWVGSKVEKFFKKIIPTLSLIHI
;
A
#
# COMPACT_ATOMS: atom_id res chain seq x y z
N MET A 1 29.21 34.88 32.34
CA MET A 1 29.87 34.72 31.04
C MET A 1 30.23 33.27 30.87
N THR A 2 29.39 32.49 30.23
CA THR A 2 29.66 31.10 29.87
C THR A 2 29.59 31.02 28.35
N GLY A 3 30.79 30.98 27.73
CA GLY A 3 30.92 30.85 26.26
C GLY A 3 30.46 29.48 25.77
N PRO A 4 30.06 29.37 24.49
CA PRO A 4 29.63 28.08 23.92
C PRO A 4 30.82 27.13 23.83
N ILE A 5 30.62 25.90 24.29
CA ILE A 5 31.57 24.80 24.16
C ILE A 5 31.65 24.43 22.66
N ILE A 6 32.72 24.83 22.00
CA ILE A 6 33.03 24.43 20.61
C ILE A 6 33.60 23.01 20.69
N LEU A 7 32.77 22.01 20.46
CA LEU A 7 33.22 20.64 20.25
C LEU A 7 34.14 20.56 19.03
N GLY A 8 35.32 19.97 19.22
CA GLY A 8 36.35 19.93 18.17
C GLY A 8 35.94 19.06 16.98
N LYS A 9 36.45 19.39 15.78
CA LYS A 9 36.16 18.65 14.52
C LYS A 9 36.34 17.13 14.62
N ALA A 10 37.21 16.65 15.52
CA ALA A 10 37.45 15.21 15.77
C ALA A 10 36.26 14.56 16.47
N GLU A 11 35.61 15.23 17.42
CA GLU A 11 34.43 14.71 18.15
C GLU A 11 33.20 14.65 17.24
N TYR A 12 33.02 15.64 16.34
CA TYR A 12 31.97 15.58 15.30
C TYR A 12 32.17 14.42 14.34
N HIS A 13 33.42 14.11 14.00
CA HIS A 13 33.72 12.99 13.09
C HIS A 13 33.50 11.63 13.77
N ILE A 14 33.80 11.52 15.05
CA ILE A 14 33.59 10.31 15.86
C ILE A 14 32.10 10.13 16.13
N ALA A 15 31.37 11.18 16.53
CA ALA A 15 29.94 11.15 16.72
C ALA A 15 29.18 10.83 15.41
N GLY A 16 29.62 11.41 14.28
CA GLY A 16 29.06 11.09 12.97
C GLY A 16 29.36 9.65 12.50
N LYS A 17 30.53 9.09 12.83
CA LYS A 17 30.85 7.67 12.58
C LYS A 17 30.06 6.72 13.49
N LEU A 18 29.92 7.05 14.78
CA LEU A 18 29.06 6.28 15.71
C LEU A 18 27.59 6.34 15.28
N PHE A 19 27.08 7.53 14.96
CA PHE A 19 25.71 7.74 14.49
C PHE A 19 25.43 6.98 13.19
N ARG A 20 26.35 7.02 12.21
CA ARG A 20 26.27 6.17 11.00
C ARG A 20 26.33 4.67 11.32
N ARG A 21 27.15 4.25 12.28
CA ARG A 21 27.27 2.84 12.65
C ARG A 21 26.03 2.33 13.38
N THR A 22 25.36 3.17 14.15
CA THR A 22 24.13 2.84 14.87
C THR A 22 22.90 2.84 13.95
N ILE A 23 22.88 3.71 12.90
CA ILE A 23 21.74 3.78 11.94
C ILE A 23 21.91 2.80 10.77
N MET A 24 23.13 2.31 10.49
CA MET A 24 23.43 1.48 9.33
C MET A 24 24.07 0.12 9.67
N ALA A 25 23.82 -0.43 10.84
CA ALA A 25 24.01 -1.87 11.02
C ALA A 25 22.90 -2.57 10.21
N LYS A 26 23.13 -2.76 8.91
CA LYS A 26 22.24 -3.56 8.07
C LYS A 26 22.26 -4.97 8.68
N VAL A 27 21.13 -5.40 9.23
CA VAL A 27 20.95 -6.75 9.77
C VAL A 27 21.23 -7.75 8.64
N ASP A 28 22.14 -8.67 8.86
CA ASP A 28 22.38 -9.76 7.90
C ASP A 28 21.31 -10.85 8.07
N TYR A 29 20.28 -10.76 7.27
CA TYR A 29 19.17 -11.72 7.30
C TYR A 29 19.58 -13.12 6.84
N LYS A 30 20.69 -13.28 6.09
CA LYS A 30 21.23 -14.60 5.73
C LYS A 30 21.82 -15.29 6.95
N ALA A 31 22.49 -14.53 7.80
CA ALA A 31 23.00 -15.04 9.08
C ALA A 31 21.88 -15.23 10.12
N LEU A 32 20.80 -14.44 10.03
CA LEU A 32 19.66 -14.51 10.95
C LEU A 32 18.70 -15.66 10.61
N ALA A 33 18.58 -16.06 9.35
CA ALA A 33 17.62 -17.06 8.88
C ALA A 33 17.77 -18.43 9.58
N PRO A 34 18.97 -19.02 9.75
CA PRO A 34 19.13 -20.27 10.49
C PRO A 34 18.64 -20.16 11.93
N PHE A 35 18.93 -19.05 12.60
CA PHE A 35 18.49 -18.78 13.96
C PHE A 35 16.96 -18.71 14.07
N ILE A 36 16.29 -18.05 13.12
CA ILE A 36 14.82 -18.00 13.09
C ILE A 36 14.26 -19.41 12.94
N ILE A 37 14.78 -20.21 12.00
CA ILE A 37 14.31 -21.57 11.74
C ILE A 37 14.49 -22.47 12.98
N GLU A 38 15.63 -22.40 13.62
CA GLU A 38 15.91 -23.17 14.84
C GLU A 38 14.90 -22.80 15.95
N ASN A 39 14.66 -21.51 16.15
CA ASN A 39 13.80 -21.00 17.23
C ASN A 39 12.29 -21.01 16.92
N VAL A 40 11.87 -21.38 15.73
CA VAL A 40 10.46 -21.76 15.46
C VAL A 40 10.24 -23.27 15.58
N GLY A 41 11.21 -24.02 16.11
CA GLY A 41 11.13 -25.46 16.33
C GLY A 41 11.71 -26.31 15.19
N GLY A 42 12.57 -25.71 14.35
CA GLY A 42 13.24 -26.40 13.24
C GLY A 42 12.40 -26.49 11.97
N LYS A 43 13.04 -26.92 10.88
CA LYS A 43 12.40 -27.03 9.55
C LYS A 43 11.19 -27.96 9.57
N GLU A 44 11.28 -29.06 10.29
CA GLU A 44 10.25 -30.09 10.36
C GLU A 44 8.95 -29.60 11.03
N ASN A 45 9.07 -28.57 11.88
CA ASN A 45 7.95 -27.95 12.58
C ASN A 45 7.21 -26.93 11.71
N VAL A 46 7.82 -26.46 10.62
CA VAL A 46 7.22 -25.45 9.73
C VAL A 46 6.38 -26.13 8.65
N ASP A 47 5.08 -25.95 8.71
CA ASP A 47 4.13 -26.42 7.68
C ASP A 47 4.14 -25.48 6.45
N SER A 48 4.12 -24.17 6.69
CA SER A 48 4.22 -23.17 5.64
C SER A 48 4.78 -21.85 6.16
N LEU A 49 5.41 -21.08 5.27
CA LEU A 49 5.92 -19.75 5.52
C LEU A 49 5.36 -18.78 4.48
N THR A 50 4.78 -17.70 4.95
CA THR A 50 4.35 -16.55 4.15
C THR A 50 4.82 -15.26 4.81
N HIS A 51 4.68 -14.13 4.15
CA HIS A 51 4.96 -12.83 4.78
C HIS A 51 3.89 -11.80 4.44
N CYS A 52 3.79 -10.75 5.25
CA CYS A 52 3.09 -9.51 4.93
C CYS A 52 4.09 -8.35 4.89
N VAL A 53 3.63 -7.12 4.86
CA VAL A 53 4.48 -5.92 4.72
C VAL A 53 5.59 -5.82 5.78
N THR A 54 5.39 -6.39 6.97
CA THR A 54 6.33 -6.24 8.09
C THR A 54 6.62 -7.52 8.87
N ARG A 55 6.02 -8.67 8.52
CA ARG A 55 6.08 -9.87 9.34
C ARG A 55 6.25 -11.13 8.52
N LEU A 56 7.11 -12.03 8.99
CA LEU A 56 7.11 -13.43 8.59
C LEU A 56 5.96 -14.14 9.32
N ARG A 57 5.20 -14.96 8.60
CA ARG A 57 4.06 -15.71 9.12
C ARG A 57 4.32 -17.19 8.95
N PHE A 58 4.64 -17.85 10.03
CA PHE A 58 4.83 -19.29 10.08
C PHE A 58 3.52 -19.97 10.46
N ARG A 59 3.19 -21.05 9.78
CA ARG A 59 2.27 -22.05 10.26
C ARG A 59 3.11 -23.18 10.84
N LEU A 60 3.03 -23.37 12.16
CA LEU A 60 3.79 -24.39 12.86
C LEU A 60 2.88 -25.58 13.12
N LYS A 61 3.46 -26.79 13.09
CA LYS A 61 2.75 -28.03 13.47
C LYS A 61 2.54 -28.07 14.98
N ASP A 62 3.54 -27.61 15.74
CA ASP A 62 3.51 -27.50 17.19
C ASP A 62 4.13 -26.17 17.63
N GLU A 63 3.31 -25.24 18.09
CA GLU A 63 3.76 -23.92 18.56
C GLU A 63 4.56 -23.99 19.87
N SER A 64 4.47 -25.08 20.64
CA SER A 64 5.18 -25.26 21.91
C SER A 64 6.68 -25.47 21.73
N LEU A 65 7.10 -25.90 20.54
CA LEU A 65 8.53 -26.06 20.17
C LEU A 65 9.21 -24.73 19.83
N ALA A 66 8.45 -23.65 19.68
CA ALA A 66 8.99 -22.36 19.31
C ALA A 66 9.45 -21.57 20.55
N ASN A 67 10.67 -21.02 20.48
CA ASN A 67 11.25 -20.22 21.55
C ASN A 67 11.03 -18.72 21.28
N LYS A 68 9.90 -18.20 21.79
CA LYS A 68 9.50 -16.81 21.63
C LYS A 68 10.49 -15.82 22.24
N GLU A 69 11.02 -16.13 23.41
CA GLU A 69 11.93 -15.24 24.14
C GLU A 69 13.27 -15.11 23.41
N ALA A 70 13.81 -16.21 22.91
CA ALA A 70 15.03 -16.18 22.11
C ALA A 70 14.86 -15.35 20.84
N LEU A 71 13.73 -15.51 20.14
CA LEU A 71 13.42 -14.71 18.94
C LEU A 71 13.31 -13.21 19.27
N LYS A 72 12.62 -12.84 20.35
CA LYS A 72 12.47 -11.43 20.75
C LYS A 72 13.77 -10.78 21.16
N SER A 73 14.70 -11.52 21.72
CA SER A 73 16.00 -11.00 22.17
C SER A 73 16.99 -10.77 21.03
N LYS A 74 16.69 -11.27 19.82
CA LYS A 74 17.63 -11.24 18.69
C LYS A 74 17.52 -9.94 17.90
N GLU A 75 18.66 -9.30 17.67
CA GLU A 75 18.75 -8.12 16.80
C GLU A 75 18.24 -8.44 15.40
N GLY A 76 17.39 -7.56 14.86
CA GLY A 76 16.71 -7.75 13.57
C GLY A 76 15.29 -8.31 13.69
N ILE A 77 14.84 -8.70 14.88
CA ILE A 77 13.47 -9.09 15.19
C ILE A 77 12.87 -8.05 16.14
N ILE A 78 11.74 -7.46 15.75
CA ILE A 78 11.08 -6.40 16.51
C ILE A 78 10.17 -6.99 17.58
N ASP A 79 9.39 -8.01 17.22
CA ASP A 79 8.46 -8.69 18.14
C ASP A 79 8.05 -10.06 17.60
N VAL A 80 7.40 -10.87 18.44
CA VAL A 80 6.82 -12.17 18.08
C VAL A 80 5.39 -12.25 18.60
N ILE A 81 4.44 -12.49 17.69
CA ILE A 81 3.00 -12.49 17.95
C ILE A 81 2.42 -13.85 17.59
N GLN A 82 1.61 -14.41 18.47
CA GLN A 82 0.84 -15.63 18.22
C GLN A 82 -0.64 -15.24 18.11
N LYS A 83 -1.22 -15.41 16.93
CA LYS A 83 -2.64 -15.08 16.70
C LYS A 83 -3.21 -15.87 15.53
N GLY A 84 -4.41 -16.46 15.73
CA GLY A 84 -5.15 -17.12 14.66
C GLY A 84 -4.46 -18.35 14.08
N GLY A 85 -3.75 -19.15 14.88
CA GLY A 85 -3.01 -20.33 14.42
C GLY A 85 -1.79 -19.99 13.58
N GLN A 86 -1.30 -18.75 13.68
CA GLN A 86 -0.07 -18.28 13.02
C GLN A 86 0.93 -17.78 14.05
N TYR A 87 2.17 -18.19 13.88
CA TYR A 87 3.32 -17.69 14.61
C TYR A 87 3.99 -16.60 13.77
N GLN A 88 3.90 -15.34 14.21
CA GLN A 88 4.31 -14.18 13.44
C GLN A 88 5.58 -13.56 14.02
N VAL A 89 6.65 -13.49 13.23
CA VAL A 89 7.91 -12.82 13.58
C VAL A 89 7.94 -11.46 12.90
N VAL A 90 7.92 -10.38 13.69
CA VAL A 90 7.89 -9.01 13.22
C VAL A 90 9.30 -8.56 12.87
N ILE A 91 9.54 -8.27 11.60
CA ILE A 91 10.84 -7.85 11.05
C ILE A 91 10.86 -6.36 10.71
N GLY A 92 9.72 -5.81 10.28
CA GLY A 92 9.65 -4.46 9.74
C GLY A 92 9.85 -4.42 8.22
N ASN A 93 10.34 -3.29 7.72
CA ASN A 93 10.41 -3.02 6.27
C ASN A 93 11.33 -3.97 5.48
N ALA A 94 12.25 -4.67 6.15
CA ALA A 94 13.17 -5.63 5.53
C ALA A 94 12.60 -7.06 5.48
N VAL A 95 11.31 -7.23 5.63
CA VAL A 95 10.65 -8.55 5.68
C VAL A 95 10.85 -9.37 4.42
N GLU A 96 10.92 -8.76 3.25
CA GLU A 96 11.18 -9.48 1.98
C GLU A 96 12.57 -10.10 1.98
N GLU A 97 13.61 -9.33 2.39
CA GLU A 97 14.99 -9.83 2.49
C GLU A 97 15.09 -10.97 3.53
N ALA A 98 14.39 -10.83 4.66
CA ALA A 98 14.31 -11.87 5.67
C ALA A 98 13.57 -13.12 5.19
N PHE A 99 12.47 -12.94 4.45
CA PHE A 99 11.67 -14.03 3.89
C PHE A 99 12.48 -14.84 2.88
N ASP A 100 13.15 -14.18 1.94
CA ASP A 100 13.99 -14.84 0.94
C ASP A 100 15.14 -15.62 1.60
N ALA A 101 15.76 -15.03 2.63
CA ALA A 101 16.82 -15.70 3.38
C ALA A 101 16.30 -16.94 4.14
N VAL A 102 15.15 -16.86 4.80
CA VAL A 102 14.54 -17.98 5.53
C VAL A 102 14.08 -19.07 4.55
N MET A 103 13.50 -18.69 3.41
CA MET A 103 13.11 -19.64 2.35
C MET A 103 14.32 -20.38 1.78
N ALA A 104 15.43 -19.66 1.52
CA ALA A 104 16.67 -20.26 0.99
C ALA A 104 17.28 -21.28 1.94
N VAL A 105 17.27 -21.02 3.26
CA VAL A 105 17.81 -21.92 4.28
C VAL A 105 16.81 -23.02 4.62
N GLY A 106 15.52 -22.70 4.71
CA GLY A 106 14.45 -23.62 5.10
C GLY A 106 14.16 -24.70 4.05
N GLY A 107 14.32 -24.37 2.77
CA GLY A 107 13.92 -25.25 1.68
C GLY A 107 12.39 -25.49 1.67
N PHE A 108 11.64 -24.61 2.31
CA PHE A 108 10.18 -24.68 2.29
C PHE A 108 9.72 -24.53 0.85
N GLY A 109 8.89 -25.45 0.37
CA GLY A 109 8.37 -25.39 -1.00
C GLY A 109 7.78 -24.00 -1.23
N SER A 110 8.02 -23.41 -2.40
CA SER A 110 7.52 -22.11 -2.79
C SER A 110 5.98 -22.13 -2.75
N GLY A 111 5.45 -22.01 -1.57
CA GLY A 111 4.08 -21.65 -1.32
C GLY A 111 3.93 -20.23 -1.85
N GLY A 112 3.37 -20.14 -3.04
CA GLY A 112 3.25 -18.98 -3.92
C GLY A 112 3.26 -17.61 -3.27
N ALA A 113 3.38 -16.61 -4.15
CA ALA A 113 3.26 -15.18 -3.90
C ALA A 113 2.38 -14.81 -2.69
N PRO A 114 2.55 -13.63 -2.06
CA PRO A 114 1.95 -13.26 -0.78
C PRO A 114 0.46 -13.66 -0.76
N SER A 115 0.23 -14.90 -0.39
CA SER A 115 -1.10 -15.41 -0.17
C SER A 115 -1.52 -14.79 1.16
N SER A 116 -2.34 -13.78 1.08
CA SER A 116 -3.30 -13.49 2.13
C SER A 116 -4.28 -14.68 2.21
N ALA A 117 -3.75 -15.86 2.57
CA ALA A 117 -4.57 -16.93 3.12
C ALA A 117 -4.90 -16.56 4.56
N GLU A 118 -5.50 -15.39 4.76
CA GLU A 118 -6.48 -15.22 5.80
C GLU A 118 -7.54 -16.28 5.51
N GLU A 119 -7.86 -17.11 6.51
CA GLU A 119 -9.14 -17.83 6.52
C GLU A 119 -10.18 -16.85 5.98
N LYS A 120 -10.89 -17.24 4.91
CA LYS A 120 -11.89 -16.37 4.27
C LYS A 120 -12.71 -15.77 5.40
N PRO A 121 -12.65 -14.46 5.60
CA PRO A 121 -13.24 -13.86 6.78
C PRO A 121 -14.73 -14.23 6.78
N LYS A 122 -15.15 -14.97 7.80
CA LYS A 122 -16.55 -15.37 7.96
C LYS A 122 -17.33 -14.09 8.26
N GLY A 123 -18.20 -13.70 7.33
CA GLY A 123 -19.04 -12.52 7.41
C GLY A 123 -18.74 -11.47 6.33
N VAL A 124 -19.81 -10.85 5.81
CA VAL A 124 -19.73 -9.85 4.71
C VAL A 124 -18.86 -8.65 5.09
N VAL A 125 -18.96 -8.20 6.33
CA VAL A 125 -18.19 -7.05 6.84
C VAL A 125 -16.68 -7.36 6.86
N ASN A 126 -16.29 -8.53 7.35
CA ASN A 126 -14.89 -8.94 7.39
C ASN A 126 -14.31 -9.13 5.98
N GLN A 127 -15.12 -9.64 5.04
CA GLN A 127 -14.73 -9.76 3.64
C GLN A 127 -14.53 -8.39 3.00
N PHE A 128 -15.42 -7.43 3.29
CA PHE A 128 -15.28 -6.05 2.82
C PHE A 128 -14.01 -5.39 3.36
N ILE A 129 -13.74 -5.51 4.66
CA ILE A 129 -12.51 -4.99 5.30
C ILE A 129 -11.27 -5.62 4.67
N SER A 130 -11.27 -6.93 4.43
CA SER A 130 -10.14 -7.64 3.78
C SER A 130 -9.90 -7.13 2.35
N VAL A 131 -10.96 -6.87 1.58
CA VAL A 131 -10.84 -6.32 0.23
C VAL A 131 -10.25 -4.92 0.29
N ILE A 132 -10.79 -4.03 1.12
CA ILE A 132 -10.30 -2.66 1.26
C ILE A 132 -8.85 -2.66 1.74
N SER A 133 -8.51 -3.41 2.80
CA SER A 133 -7.13 -3.51 3.29
C SER A 133 -6.17 -4.00 2.21
N GLY A 134 -6.57 -5.00 1.42
CA GLY A 134 -5.73 -5.52 0.33
C GLY A 134 -5.50 -4.50 -0.80
N ILE A 135 -6.45 -3.60 -1.05
CA ILE A 135 -6.32 -2.51 -2.02
C ILE A 135 -5.36 -1.43 -1.51
N PHE A 136 -5.43 -1.08 -0.21
CA PHE A 136 -4.65 0.01 0.36
C PHE A 136 -3.23 -0.37 0.76
N THR A 137 -3.01 -1.60 1.22
CA THR A 137 -1.70 -2.03 1.75
C THR A 137 -0.52 -1.74 0.80
N PRO A 138 -0.60 -2.00 -0.52
CA PRO A 138 0.50 -1.68 -1.43
C PRO A 138 0.78 -0.18 -1.56
N LEU A 139 -0.20 0.67 -1.27
CA LEU A 139 -0.11 2.12 -1.43
C LEU A 139 0.44 2.82 -0.18
N LEU A 140 0.43 2.15 1.00
CA LEU A 140 0.80 2.78 2.27
C LEU A 140 2.19 3.41 2.27
N GLY A 141 3.20 2.71 1.72
CA GLY A 141 4.57 3.23 1.66
C GLY A 141 4.67 4.52 0.84
N LEU A 142 4.02 4.54 -0.33
CA LEU A 142 3.97 5.72 -1.20
C LEU A 142 3.19 6.87 -0.54
N MET A 143 2.05 6.57 0.10
CA MET A 143 1.25 7.56 0.83
C MET A 143 2.04 8.20 1.98
N CYS A 144 2.77 7.39 2.75
CA CYS A 144 3.65 7.89 3.82
C CYS A 144 4.73 8.81 3.26
N GLY A 145 5.44 8.43 2.20
CA GLY A 145 6.49 9.24 1.58
C GLY A 145 5.95 10.58 1.07
N CYS A 146 4.86 10.56 0.31
CA CYS A 146 4.19 11.76 -0.19
C CYS A 146 3.65 12.64 0.95
N GLY A 147 3.07 12.04 1.99
CA GLY A 147 2.58 12.75 3.16
C GLY A 147 3.68 13.46 3.94
N ILE A 148 4.82 12.80 4.14
CA ILE A 148 6.01 13.41 4.77
C ILE A 148 6.49 14.60 3.94
N LEU A 149 6.60 14.43 2.61
CA LEU A 149 7.03 15.51 1.72
C LEU A 149 6.09 16.72 1.78
N LYS A 150 4.78 16.51 1.73
CA LYS A 150 3.77 17.59 1.91
C LYS A 150 3.90 18.26 3.28
N GLY A 151 4.06 17.48 4.32
CA GLY A 151 4.23 18.00 5.69
C GLY A 151 5.46 18.88 5.83
N LEU A 152 6.61 18.47 5.27
CA LEU A 152 7.85 19.25 5.26
C LEU A 152 7.68 20.57 4.50
N VAL A 153 7.09 20.52 3.31
CA VAL A 153 6.86 21.72 2.49
C VAL A 153 5.94 22.71 3.20
N ALA A 154 4.86 22.23 3.82
CA ALA A 154 3.95 23.05 4.61
C ALA A 154 4.64 23.65 5.84
N PHE A 155 5.50 22.87 6.52
CA PHE A 155 6.28 23.32 7.66
C PHE A 155 7.26 24.44 7.27
N PHE A 156 8.02 24.32 6.20
CA PHE A 156 8.91 25.36 5.73
C PHE A 156 8.15 26.61 5.25
N GLY A 157 6.96 26.43 4.68
CA GLY A 157 6.06 27.53 4.33
C GLY A 157 5.59 28.29 5.57
N ALA A 158 5.18 27.58 6.61
CA ALA A 158 4.72 28.18 7.89
C ALA A 158 5.83 28.94 8.63
N LEU A 159 7.09 28.48 8.51
CA LEU A 159 8.25 29.17 9.07
C LEU A 159 8.69 30.41 8.24
N GLY A 160 8.05 30.68 7.11
CA GLY A 160 8.44 31.76 6.20
C GLY A 160 9.74 31.51 5.43
N LEU A 161 10.33 30.30 5.53
CA LEU A 161 11.56 29.94 4.84
C LEU A 161 11.32 29.62 3.35
N LEU A 162 10.11 29.26 2.99
CA LEU A 162 9.70 28.97 1.62
C LEU A 162 8.37 29.67 1.34
N SER A 163 8.38 30.63 0.40
CA SER A 163 7.14 31.31 0.01
C SER A 163 6.16 30.33 -0.66
N THR A 164 4.92 30.32 -0.19
CA THR A 164 3.85 29.46 -0.74
C THR A 164 3.50 29.81 -2.18
N THR A 165 3.86 31.00 -2.66
CA THR A 165 3.69 31.44 -4.07
C THR A 165 4.88 31.15 -4.93
N SER A 166 6.01 30.66 -4.37
CA SER A 166 7.20 30.33 -5.13
C SER A 166 7.00 29.10 -6.01
N GLY A 167 7.58 29.09 -7.21
CA GLY A 167 7.56 27.91 -8.09
C GLY A 167 8.12 26.66 -7.43
N THR A 168 9.14 26.81 -6.58
CA THR A 168 9.71 25.69 -5.81
C THR A 168 8.69 25.08 -4.87
N TYR A 169 7.95 25.90 -4.12
CA TYR A 169 6.88 25.40 -3.24
C TYR A 169 5.83 24.63 -4.04
N VAL A 170 5.33 25.24 -5.12
CA VAL A 170 4.26 24.65 -5.95
C VAL A 170 4.71 23.31 -6.52
N ILE A 171 5.93 23.21 -7.06
CA ILE A 171 6.44 21.98 -7.66
C ILE A 171 6.58 20.87 -6.59
N ILE A 172 7.24 21.15 -5.47
CA ILE A 172 7.47 20.13 -4.44
C ILE A 172 6.15 19.70 -3.79
N ASN A 173 5.25 20.66 -3.52
CA ASN A 173 3.92 20.37 -2.99
C ASN A 173 3.11 19.49 -3.96
N SER A 174 3.20 19.76 -5.27
CA SER A 174 2.53 18.96 -6.29
C SER A 174 3.09 17.53 -6.35
N ILE A 175 4.42 17.35 -6.21
CA ILE A 175 5.04 16.02 -6.13
C ILE A 175 4.51 15.26 -4.90
N GLY A 176 4.43 15.93 -3.73
CA GLY A 176 3.84 15.35 -2.53
C GLY A 176 2.34 15.05 -2.65
N ASP A 177 1.64 15.71 -3.58
CA ASP A 177 0.20 15.54 -3.80
C ASP A 177 -0.15 14.46 -4.82
N VAL A 178 0.82 13.97 -5.59
CA VAL A 178 0.59 13.05 -6.73
C VAL A 178 -0.28 11.85 -6.33
N ILE A 179 0.08 11.12 -5.26
CA ILE A 179 -0.66 9.94 -4.84
C ILE A 179 -2.10 10.30 -4.44
N PHE A 180 -2.30 11.43 -3.78
CA PHE A 180 -3.60 11.84 -3.27
C PHE A 180 -4.50 12.34 -4.40
N TYR A 181 -3.98 13.17 -5.31
CA TYR A 181 -4.74 13.67 -6.45
C TYR A 181 -5.12 12.55 -7.43
N PHE A 182 -4.15 11.71 -7.81
CA PHE A 182 -4.35 10.59 -8.73
C PHE A 182 -4.80 9.29 -8.03
N PHE A 183 -5.32 9.40 -6.83
CA PHE A 183 -5.70 8.24 -6.02
C PHE A 183 -6.59 7.23 -6.76
N PRO A 184 -7.61 7.64 -7.56
CA PRO A 184 -8.41 6.70 -8.35
C PRO A 184 -7.61 5.84 -9.32
N VAL A 185 -6.48 6.35 -9.84
CA VAL A 185 -5.59 5.60 -10.75
C VAL A 185 -4.85 4.50 -10.00
N PHE A 186 -4.25 4.84 -8.86
CA PHE A 186 -3.52 3.88 -8.02
C PHE A 186 -4.45 2.83 -7.42
N VAL A 187 -5.59 3.26 -6.90
CA VAL A 187 -6.65 2.38 -6.41
C VAL A 187 -7.19 1.50 -7.53
N GLY A 188 -7.33 2.06 -8.74
CA GLY A 188 -7.74 1.32 -9.94
C GLY A 188 -6.81 0.14 -10.22
N TYR A 189 -5.50 0.33 -10.11
CA TYR A 189 -4.51 -0.73 -10.30
C TYR A 189 -4.62 -1.82 -9.22
N THR A 190 -4.62 -1.44 -7.95
CA THR A 190 -4.63 -2.41 -6.83
C THR A 190 -5.97 -3.11 -6.67
N ALA A 191 -7.09 -2.42 -6.95
CA ALA A 191 -8.43 -3.02 -6.99
C ALA A 191 -8.58 -4.02 -8.14
N ALA A 192 -8.03 -3.70 -9.33
CA ALA A 192 -8.03 -4.63 -10.47
C ALA A 192 -7.30 -5.93 -10.12
N GLU A 193 -6.15 -5.85 -9.45
CA GLU A 193 -5.43 -7.02 -8.94
C GLU A 193 -6.30 -7.84 -7.98
N LYS A 194 -6.97 -7.18 -7.03
CA LYS A 194 -7.82 -7.85 -6.05
C LYS A 194 -9.05 -8.50 -6.67
N PHE A 195 -9.63 -7.92 -7.73
CA PHE A 195 -10.81 -8.46 -8.44
C PHE A 195 -10.47 -9.40 -9.60
N GLY A 196 -9.17 -9.61 -9.88
CA GLY A 196 -8.70 -10.46 -10.98
C GLY A 196 -9.01 -9.88 -12.37
N MET A 197 -8.87 -8.56 -12.51
CA MET A 197 -8.97 -7.78 -13.74
C MET A 197 -7.58 -7.40 -14.23
N ASN A 198 -7.43 -7.08 -15.51
CA ASN A 198 -6.17 -6.51 -16.00
C ASN A 198 -5.87 -5.18 -15.28
N LYS A 199 -4.69 -5.09 -14.68
CA LYS A 199 -4.27 -3.94 -13.84
C LYS A 199 -4.24 -2.63 -14.63
N PHE A 200 -3.82 -2.66 -15.90
CA PHE A 200 -3.78 -1.46 -16.74
C PHE A 200 -5.18 -1.00 -17.14
N ILE A 201 -6.14 -1.92 -17.34
CA ILE A 201 -7.53 -1.55 -17.55
C ILE A 201 -8.09 -0.88 -16.29
N GLY A 202 -7.78 -1.41 -15.09
CA GLY A 202 -8.15 -0.78 -13.82
C GLY A 202 -7.58 0.62 -13.67
N MET A 203 -6.30 0.83 -14.03
CA MET A 203 -5.71 2.17 -14.09
C MET A 203 -6.44 3.10 -15.05
N ALA A 204 -6.77 2.62 -16.26
CA ALA A 204 -7.49 3.40 -17.26
C ALA A 204 -8.88 3.81 -16.78
N VAL A 205 -9.59 2.92 -16.08
CA VAL A 205 -10.89 3.26 -15.44
C VAL A 205 -10.70 4.37 -14.40
N GLY A 206 -9.72 4.27 -13.51
CA GLY A 206 -9.42 5.31 -12.53
C GLY A 206 -9.02 6.65 -13.18
N ALA A 207 -8.19 6.61 -14.24
CA ALA A 207 -7.78 7.80 -14.99
C ALA A 207 -8.95 8.46 -15.72
N ALA A 208 -9.86 7.68 -16.29
CA ALA A 208 -11.06 8.21 -16.96
C ALA A 208 -11.94 9.02 -16.01
N MET A 209 -12.03 8.61 -14.73
CA MET A 209 -12.83 9.32 -13.73
C MET A 209 -12.31 10.72 -13.40
N ILE A 210 -10.99 10.94 -13.54
CA ILE A 210 -10.36 12.24 -13.26
C ILE A 210 -9.91 12.97 -14.53
N HIS A 211 -10.27 12.45 -15.70
CA HIS A 211 -9.90 13.07 -16.96
C HIS A 211 -10.42 14.52 -17.04
N PRO A 212 -9.59 15.51 -17.40
CA PRO A 212 -9.97 16.92 -17.38
C PRO A 212 -11.26 17.23 -18.15
N SER A 213 -11.47 16.59 -19.29
CA SER A 213 -12.71 16.79 -20.08
C SER A 213 -13.95 16.29 -19.34
N VAL A 214 -13.85 15.19 -18.58
CA VAL A 214 -14.97 14.66 -17.78
C VAL A 214 -15.20 15.53 -16.56
N ALA A 215 -14.12 15.91 -15.86
CA ALA A 215 -14.19 16.80 -14.70
C ALA A 215 -14.75 18.19 -15.09
N GLY A 216 -14.39 18.69 -16.28
CA GLY A 216 -14.86 19.98 -16.81
C GLY A 216 -16.36 20.02 -17.09
N LEU A 217 -16.99 18.89 -17.41
CA LEU A 217 -18.44 18.82 -17.62
C LEU A 217 -19.23 19.23 -16.36
N LYS A 218 -18.66 19.15 -15.18
CA LYS A 218 -19.30 19.61 -13.94
C LYS A 218 -19.59 21.12 -13.97
N SER A 219 -18.74 21.89 -14.66
CA SER A 219 -18.88 23.34 -14.80
C SER A 219 -19.69 23.77 -16.05
N ALA A 220 -20.23 22.80 -16.79
CA ALA A 220 -21.12 23.09 -17.93
C ALA A 220 -22.46 23.60 -17.45
N GLU A 221 -23.23 24.16 -18.39
CA GLU A 221 -24.57 24.66 -18.14
C GLU A 221 -25.49 23.56 -17.59
N VAL A 222 -26.31 23.91 -16.58
CA VAL A 222 -27.24 22.97 -15.94
C VAL A 222 -28.39 22.70 -16.92
N MET A 223 -28.54 21.44 -17.32
CA MET A 223 -29.62 21.00 -18.20
C MET A 223 -30.96 20.92 -17.45
N TYR A 224 -30.93 20.32 -16.26
CA TYR A 224 -32.08 20.21 -15.35
C TYR A 224 -31.61 19.72 -13.97
N THR A 225 -32.49 19.76 -12.98
CA THR A 225 -32.23 19.28 -11.62
C THR A 225 -33.03 18.00 -11.36
N VAL A 226 -32.38 16.99 -10.82
CA VAL A 226 -33.04 15.74 -10.39
C VAL A 226 -33.26 15.76 -8.87
N PHE A 227 -34.31 15.09 -8.41
CA PHE A 227 -34.71 15.01 -6.99
C PHE A 227 -34.91 16.38 -6.34
N GLU A 228 -35.42 17.34 -7.08
CA GLU A 228 -35.68 18.70 -6.60
C GLU A 228 -36.56 18.69 -5.34
N GLY A 229 -36.23 19.53 -4.36
CA GLY A 229 -36.92 19.58 -3.06
C GLY A 229 -36.55 18.48 -2.07
N THR A 230 -35.61 17.60 -2.39
CA THR A 230 -35.09 16.57 -1.48
C THR A 230 -33.64 16.83 -1.09
N VAL A 231 -33.14 16.12 -0.05
CA VAL A 231 -31.73 16.16 0.36
C VAL A 231 -30.77 15.58 -0.70
N PHE A 232 -31.30 14.92 -1.71
CA PHE A 232 -30.56 14.35 -2.85
C PHE A 232 -30.63 15.21 -4.11
N SER A 233 -31.19 16.44 -4.01
CA SER A 233 -31.28 17.36 -5.15
C SER A 233 -29.92 17.60 -5.79
N SER A 234 -29.80 17.38 -7.09
CA SER A 234 -28.53 17.47 -7.82
C SER A 234 -28.77 18.02 -9.24
N ASN A 235 -27.92 18.96 -9.64
CA ASN A 235 -27.88 19.48 -10.97
C ASN A 235 -27.28 18.50 -11.97
N VAL A 236 -27.92 18.28 -13.09
CA VAL A 236 -27.45 17.48 -14.21
C VAL A 236 -26.87 18.41 -15.25
N THR A 237 -25.58 18.28 -15.51
CA THR A 237 -24.83 19.05 -16.51
C THR A 237 -24.43 18.21 -17.71
N ALA A 238 -24.59 16.89 -17.64
CA ALA A 238 -24.29 15.97 -18.74
C ALA A 238 -25.16 14.72 -18.70
N THR A 239 -25.39 14.12 -19.86
CA THR A 239 -26.09 12.85 -20.02
C THR A 239 -25.20 11.87 -20.79
N PHE A 240 -25.29 10.58 -20.47
CA PHE A 240 -24.67 9.50 -21.24
C PHE A 240 -25.76 8.59 -21.81
N CYS A 241 -25.89 8.56 -23.14
CA CYS A 241 -26.96 7.83 -23.80
C CYS A 241 -28.38 8.21 -23.30
N GLY A 242 -28.59 9.48 -22.98
CA GLY A 242 -29.87 9.99 -22.43
C GLY A 242 -30.06 9.77 -20.92
N ILE A 243 -29.15 9.05 -20.26
CA ILE A 243 -29.18 8.83 -18.81
C ILE A 243 -28.45 9.98 -18.10
N PRO A 244 -29.05 10.62 -17.07
CA PRO A 244 -28.40 11.70 -16.33
C PRO A 244 -27.15 11.20 -15.62
N VAL A 245 -26.04 11.95 -15.75
CA VAL A 245 -24.80 11.68 -15.04
C VAL A 245 -24.59 12.74 -13.98
N LEU A 246 -24.58 12.32 -12.72
CA LEU A 246 -24.25 13.19 -11.61
C LEU A 246 -22.73 13.28 -11.49
N LEU A 247 -22.17 14.38 -11.97
CA LEU A 247 -20.72 14.60 -11.99
C LEU A 247 -20.23 15.14 -10.66
N MET A 248 -19.31 14.41 -10.05
CA MET A 248 -18.61 14.80 -8.83
C MET A 248 -17.12 14.97 -9.13
N ASN A 249 -16.40 15.63 -8.23
CA ASN A 249 -14.94 15.60 -8.29
C ASN A 249 -14.44 14.25 -7.74
N TYR A 250 -13.94 13.42 -8.62
CA TYR A 250 -13.45 12.10 -8.27
C TYR A 250 -11.94 12.06 -7.91
N SER A 251 -11.22 13.18 -8.04
CA SER A 251 -9.86 13.30 -7.53
C SER A 251 -9.85 12.96 -6.03
N SER A 252 -8.83 12.26 -5.57
CA SER A 252 -8.72 11.84 -4.15
C SER A 252 -9.84 10.93 -3.63
N THR A 253 -10.67 10.33 -4.49
CA THR A 253 -11.74 9.43 -4.07
C THR A 253 -11.34 7.96 -4.16
N VAL A 254 -11.93 7.13 -3.31
CA VAL A 254 -11.65 5.69 -3.20
C VAL A 254 -12.83 4.85 -3.63
N ILE A 255 -13.96 5.02 -2.94
CA ILE A 255 -15.12 4.13 -3.10
C ILE A 255 -15.64 4.11 -4.52
N PRO A 256 -15.83 5.26 -5.21
CA PRO A 256 -16.24 5.25 -6.61
C PRO A 256 -15.28 4.50 -7.52
N ALA A 257 -13.95 4.65 -7.30
CA ALA A 257 -12.94 3.95 -8.10
C ALA A 257 -12.99 2.44 -7.88
N VAL A 258 -13.09 1.98 -6.62
CA VAL A 258 -13.22 0.55 -6.30
C VAL A 258 -14.46 -0.05 -6.93
N LEU A 259 -15.61 0.64 -6.84
CA LEU A 259 -16.87 0.20 -7.44
C LEU A 259 -16.79 0.15 -8.97
N ALA A 260 -16.22 1.17 -9.61
CA ALA A 260 -16.06 1.22 -11.07
C ALA A 260 -15.19 0.05 -11.55
N VAL A 261 -14.06 -0.24 -10.86
CA VAL A 261 -13.18 -1.37 -11.19
C VAL A 261 -13.87 -2.71 -10.90
N TRP A 262 -14.64 -2.81 -9.83
CA TRP A 262 -15.40 -4.03 -9.55
C TRP A 262 -16.41 -4.33 -10.67
N VAL A 263 -17.17 -3.35 -11.12
CA VAL A 263 -18.09 -3.47 -12.28
C VAL A 263 -17.28 -3.81 -13.54
N GLY A 264 -16.19 -3.07 -13.81
CA GLY A 264 -15.30 -3.31 -14.94
C GLY A 264 -14.77 -4.74 -14.97
N SER A 265 -14.45 -5.33 -13.80
CA SER A 265 -14.01 -6.74 -13.71
C SER A 265 -15.08 -7.74 -14.16
N LYS A 266 -16.36 -7.42 -13.93
CA LYS A 266 -17.47 -8.27 -14.42
C LYS A 266 -17.63 -8.15 -15.93
N VAL A 267 -17.52 -6.93 -16.44
CA VAL A 267 -17.58 -6.64 -17.89
C VAL A 267 -16.42 -7.32 -18.61
N GLU A 268 -15.19 -7.19 -18.12
CA GLU A 268 -14.02 -7.87 -18.70
C GLU A 268 -14.20 -9.38 -18.73
N LYS A 269 -14.65 -9.98 -17.63
CA LYS A 269 -14.90 -11.44 -17.56
C LYS A 269 -16.00 -11.90 -18.52
N PHE A 270 -17.02 -11.07 -18.73
CA PHE A 270 -18.06 -11.35 -19.72
C PHE A 270 -17.49 -11.34 -21.14
N PHE A 271 -16.78 -10.28 -21.53
CA PHE A 271 -16.19 -10.19 -22.87
C PHE A 271 -15.14 -11.25 -23.16
N LYS A 272 -14.32 -11.62 -22.16
CA LYS A 272 -13.35 -12.74 -22.29
C LYS A 272 -14.01 -14.08 -22.63
N LYS A 273 -15.31 -14.26 -22.33
CA LYS A 273 -16.04 -15.47 -22.71
C LYS A 273 -16.55 -15.46 -24.14
N ILE A 274 -16.76 -14.26 -24.70
CA ILE A 274 -17.36 -14.06 -26.02
C ILE A 274 -16.28 -13.90 -27.10
N ILE A 275 -15.18 -13.20 -26.77
CA ILE A 275 -14.12 -12.90 -27.71
C ILE A 275 -13.12 -14.08 -27.75
N PRO A 276 -12.92 -14.72 -28.91
CA PRO A 276 -11.95 -15.80 -29.06
C PRO A 276 -10.53 -15.33 -28.70
N THR A 277 -9.74 -16.21 -28.09
CA THR A 277 -8.38 -15.95 -27.59
C THR A 277 -7.41 -15.44 -28.68
N LEU A 278 -7.64 -15.76 -29.93
CA LEU A 278 -6.86 -15.30 -31.09
C LEU A 278 -6.94 -13.79 -31.35
N SER A 279 -8.02 -13.13 -30.95
CA SER A 279 -8.18 -11.67 -31.07
C SER A 279 -7.44 -10.90 -29.97
N LEU A 280 -7.11 -11.54 -28.86
CA LEU A 280 -6.43 -10.93 -27.72
C LEU A 280 -4.90 -10.87 -27.86
N ILE A 281 -4.33 -11.58 -28.83
CA ILE A 281 -2.87 -11.62 -29.09
C ILE A 281 -2.42 -10.42 -29.92
N HIS A 282 -3.33 -9.72 -30.58
CA HIS A 282 -3.03 -8.56 -31.45
C HIS A 282 -3.38 -7.18 -30.82
N ILE A 283 -3.74 -7.15 -29.57
CA ILE A 283 -3.88 -5.93 -28.75
C ILE A 283 -2.88 -5.99 -27.61
#